data_6366af8681ceebcfe5a9ae26ad7b9bfe
#
_entry.id   6366af8681ceebcfe5a9ae26ad7b9bfe
#
_cell.length_a   1.000
_cell.length_b   1.000
_cell.length_c   1.000
_cell.angle_alpha   90.00
_cell.angle_beta   90.00
_cell.angle_gamma   90.00
#
_symmetry.space_group_name_H-M   'P 1'
#
loop_
_entity.id
_entity.type
_entity.pdbx_description
1 polymer ?
#
loop_
_entity_poly.entity_id
_entity_poly.type
_entity_poly.pdbx_seq_one_letter_code
_entity_poly.pdbx_strand_id
1 'polypeptide(L)'
;MKVSIKLLIMLLLVTLCILPSCKSSCKKDEPDPYDNPYGKRIEEDLTTTNIIEDNYRNYYEIFVRSFNDSNMDLVGDLNGVTNKLDYIKDLGYNGIWLMPINPSSSYHKYDVNDYYNVDKSYGTIDDLKNLINECHKRNIKLIIDLVLNHSGKANPYFAKACSAYNKYLKGLTLTSEEEAYKDFYVFYPTAKDIPSNVTAYKAGPSYDFYYEGNFSDNMPEFNLDSPAVKEEFKNIMKFYLDMGIDGFRLDAVKYFYFNNNAKSIEFLSWINKTVKEIKPDAYIVGECFDGYELINEYYKSGIDSHFNFSTSVAYASQSGLINGVNPEGRGITSYYNSLISNYNIGNGQGIPAPFIDNHDMPRYTYQTNTEKNKFIFGLLGMMNGTIFSYYGDEVGLYGTNKGNNNVDQNVRIPIQWGDFANLDCSVINGVTSKLYPYPTVKEQLEDSNSILNYYKKVLLLRNQNPEIA
;
A
#
# COMPACT_ATOMS: atom_id res chain seq x y z
N MET A 1 -15.66 47.89 18.72
CA MET A 1 -15.52 46.50 18.24
C MET A 1 -15.15 46.55 16.76
N LYS A 2 -13.87 46.37 16.38
CA LYS A 2 -13.45 46.35 14.98
C LYS A 2 -13.35 44.88 14.57
N VAL A 3 -14.33 44.39 13.83
CA VAL A 3 -14.27 43.06 13.18
C VAL A 3 -13.27 43.18 12.04
N SER A 4 -12.25 42.33 12.01
CA SER A 4 -11.20 42.34 11.02
C SER A 4 -11.77 42.03 9.64
N ILE A 5 -11.47 42.85 8.64
CA ILE A 5 -11.87 42.68 7.23
C ILE A 5 -11.48 41.30 6.67
N LYS A 6 -10.44 40.66 7.23
CA LYS A 6 -10.00 39.30 6.86
C LYS A 6 -11.03 38.21 7.25
N LEU A 7 -11.77 38.39 8.33
CA LEU A 7 -12.84 37.46 8.76
C LEU A 7 -14.07 37.58 7.84
N LEU A 8 -14.33 38.77 7.30
CA LEU A 8 -15.44 39.00 6.38
C LEU A 8 -15.21 38.35 5.01
N ILE A 9 -13.95 38.36 4.52
CA ILE A 9 -13.58 37.74 3.24
C ILE A 9 -13.65 36.19 3.36
N MET A 10 -13.28 35.63 4.50
CA MET A 10 -13.33 34.17 4.73
C MET A 10 -14.78 33.67 4.90
N LEU A 11 -15.67 34.47 5.52
CA LEU A 11 -17.10 34.17 5.58
C LEU A 11 -17.79 34.29 4.21
N LEU A 12 -17.33 35.21 3.34
CA LEU A 12 -17.86 35.33 1.98
C LEU A 12 -17.50 34.13 1.07
N LEU A 13 -16.31 33.55 1.26
CA LEU A 13 -15.88 32.37 0.49
C LEU A 13 -16.63 31.10 0.89
N VAL A 14 -17.00 30.96 2.18
CA VAL A 14 -17.78 29.81 2.66
C VAL A 14 -19.27 29.93 2.31
N THR A 15 -19.82 31.13 2.22
CA THR A 15 -21.23 31.35 1.86
C THR A 15 -21.48 31.29 0.35
N LEU A 16 -20.45 31.43 -0.51
CA LEU A 16 -20.62 31.28 -1.96
C LEU A 16 -20.82 29.83 -2.42
N CYS A 17 -20.55 28.84 -1.57
CA CYS A 17 -20.79 27.42 -1.89
C CYS A 17 -22.21 26.92 -1.58
N ILE A 18 -23.13 27.78 -1.04
CA ILE A 18 -24.45 27.30 -0.53
C ILE A 18 -25.64 28.06 -1.16
N LEU A 19 -25.46 28.88 -2.18
CA LEU A 19 -26.61 29.55 -2.78
C LEU A 19 -27.14 28.82 -4.02
N PRO A 20 -28.46 28.52 -4.07
CA PRO A 20 -29.08 27.99 -5.29
C PRO A 20 -29.03 29.02 -6.42
N SER A 21 -28.69 28.55 -7.59
CA SER A 21 -28.56 29.32 -8.82
C SER A 21 -29.80 30.21 -9.08
N CYS A 22 -29.68 31.51 -8.85
CA CYS A 22 -30.58 32.50 -9.48
C CYS A 22 -30.16 32.68 -10.89
N LYS A 23 -31.01 32.27 -11.83
CA LYS A 23 -30.92 32.67 -13.25
C LYS A 23 -31.18 34.19 -13.37
N SER A 24 -30.13 35.00 -13.39
CA SER A 24 -30.19 36.37 -13.88
C SER A 24 -29.37 36.44 -15.16
N SER A 25 -29.97 37.03 -16.18
CA SER A 25 -29.37 37.27 -17.49
C SER A 25 -28.11 38.11 -17.33
N CYS A 26 -26.95 37.50 -17.28
CA CYS A 26 -25.68 38.19 -17.40
C CYS A 26 -25.25 38.28 -18.86
N LYS A 27 -24.83 39.47 -19.21
CA LYS A 27 -24.30 39.81 -20.55
C LYS A 27 -23.13 38.89 -20.88
N LYS A 28 -23.14 38.33 -22.07
CA LYS A 28 -21.99 37.66 -22.68
C LYS A 28 -20.88 38.71 -22.81
N ASP A 29 -19.69 38.39 -22.31
CA ASP A 29 -18.39 38.91 -22.79
C ASP A 29 -17.33 39.11 -21.67
N GLU A 30 -17.53 38.64 -20.42
CA GLU A 30 -16.40 38.48 -19.50
C GLU A 30 -16.07 37.00 -19.40
N PRO A 31 -14.78 36.59 -19.56
CA PRO A 31 -14.39 35.19 -19.32
C PRO A 31 -14.70 34.82 -17.89
N ASP A 32 -15.43 33.74 -17.71
CA ASP A 32 -15.71 33.14 -16.40
C ASP A 32 -14.36 32.86 -15.70
N PRO A 33 -14.06 33.46 -14.54
CA PRO A 33 -12.81 33.21 -13.82
C PRO A 33 -12.62 31.75 -13.42
N TYR A 34 -13.63 30.91 -13.63
CA TYR A 34 -13.58 29.46 -13.45
C TYR A 34 -13.58 28.68 -14.76
N ASP A 35 -13.45 29.38 -15.91
CA ASP A 35 -13.31 28.71 -17.20
C ASP A 35 -11.92 28.03 -17.21
N ASN A 36 -11.94 26.72 -17.01
CA ASN A 36 -10.72 25.92 -16.99
C ASN A 36 -10.13 25.90 -18.40
N PRO A 37 -8.99 26.58 -18.68
CA PRO A 37 -8.40 26.61 -20.02
C PRO A 37 -7.91 25.24 -20.48
N TYR A 38 -7.89 24.23 -19.58
CA TYR A 38 -7.32 22.90 -19.81
C TYR A 38 -8.39 21.80 -19.98
N GLY A 39 -9.69 22.08 -19.93
CA GLY A 39 -10.67 21.03 -20.10
C GLY A 39 -12.13 21.40 -19.91
N LYS A 40 -13.00 20.46 -20.19
CA LYS A 40 -14.44 20.56 -19.95
C LYS A 40 -14.71 20.60 -18.45
N ARG A 41 -15.74 21.33 -18.04
CA ARG A 41 -16.21 21.32 -16.66
C ARG A 41 -16.54 19.90 -16.22
N ILE A 42 -16.16 19.54 -15.00
CA ILE A 42 -16.44 18.22 -14.39
C ILE A 42 -17.92 17.84 -14.46
N GLU A 43 -18.83 18.84 -14.44
CA GLU A 43 -20.28 18.66 -14.58
C GLU A 43 -20.72 18.20 -15.97
N GLU A 44 -19.87 18.37 -17.00
CA GLU A 44 -20.22 18.08 -18.40
C GLU A 44 -19.67 16.72 -18.88
N ASP A 45 -18.65 16.19 -18.20
CA ASP A 45 -18.03 14.91 -18.55
C ASP A 45 -17.77 14.09 -17.30
N LEU A 46 -18.73 13.25 -16.93
CA LEU A 46 -18.61 12.30 -15.82
C LEU A 46 -17.88 11.01 -16.22
N THR A 47 -17.32 10.93 -17.43
CA THR A 47 -16.53 9.77 -17.81
C THR A 47 -15.21 9.78 -17.05
N THR A 48 -14.87 8.65 -16.44
CA THR A 48 -13.58 8.43 -15.77
C THR A 48 -12.49 8.28 -16.84
N THR A 49 -12.07 9.39 -17.43
CA THR A 49 -10.95 9.37 -18.37
C THR A 49 -9.66 9.39 -17.57
N ASN A 50 -8.87 8.35 -17.69
CA ASN A 50 -7.53 8.34 -17.11
C ASN A 50 -6.59 9.10 -18.04
N ILE A 51 -6.25 10.34 -17.67
CA ILE A 51 -5.29 11.19 -18.38
C ILE A 51 -3.96 11.34 -17.63
N ILE A 52 -3.84 10.72 -16.44
CA ILE A 52 -2.60 10.70 -15.67
C ILE A 52 -1.64 9.73 -16.34
N GLU A 53 -0.38 10.13 -16.52
CA GLU A 53 0.68 9.28 -17.02
C GLU A 53 0.89 8.06 -16.11
N ASP A 54 1.41 6.96 -16.67
CA ASP A 54 1.52 5.68 -15.99
C ASP A 54 2.27 5.72 -14.64
N ASN A 55 3.19 6.65 -14.48
CA ASN A 55 3.97 6.79 -13.25
C ASN A 55 3.22 7.48 -12.09
N TYR A 56 2.05 8.05 -12.31
CA TYR A 56 1.29 8.86 -11.34
C TYR A 56 -0.12 8.31 -11.12
N ARG A 57 -0.25 7.00 -10.96
CA ARG A 57 -1.53 6.33 -10.79
C ARG A 57 -2.12 6.53 -9.40
N ASN A 58 -3.43 6.36 -9.31
CA ASN A 58 -4.15 6.25 -8.05
C ASN A 58 -4.28 4.79 -7.69
N TYR A 59 -3.57 4.34 -6.65
CA TYR A 59 -3.57 2.94 -6.24
C TYR A 59 -4.59 2.67 -5.14
N TYR A 60 -5.25 1.52 -5.27
CA TYR A 60 -6.17 0.97 -4.28
C TYR A 60 -5.53 -0.27 -3.65
N GLU A 61 -5.21 -0.19 -2.36
CA GLU A 61 -4.63 -1.29 -1.59
C GLU A 61 -5.73 -2.26 -1.17
N ILE A 62 -5.55 -3.54 -1.45
CA ILE A 62 -6.54 -4.60 -1.16
C ILE A 62 -5.94 -5.69 -0.29
N PHE A 63 -6.56 -5.93 0.87
CA PHE A 63 -6.41 -7.18 1.60
C PHE A 63 -7.43 -8.19 1.08
N VAL A 64 -6.99 -9.10 0.23
CA VAL A 64 -7.85 -10.02 -0.54
C VAL A 64 -8.84 -10.76 0.36
N ARG A 65 -8.37 -11.27 1.53
CA ARG A 65 -9.20 -12.04 2.48
C ARG A 65 -10.48 -11.31 2.92
N SER A 66 -10.44 -9.99 3.00
CA SER A 66 -11.52 -9.19 3.58
C SER A 66 -12.24 -8.31 2.54
N PHE A 67 -11.97 -8.54 1.25
CA PHE A 67 -12.49 -7.68 0.19
C PHE A 67 -13.80 -8.19 -0.40
N ASN A 68 -13.79 -9.33 -1.10
CA ASN A 68 -15.00 -9.92 -1.67
C ASN A 68 -14.85 -11.43 -1.81
N ASP A 69 -15.84 -12.17 -1.33
CA ASP A 69 -15.94 -13.63 -1.43
C ASP A 69 -16.71 -14.00 -2.70
N SER A 70 -16.11 -14.74 -3.62
CA SER A 70 -16.75 -15.18 -4.86
C SER A 70 -17.32 -16.58 -4.81
N ASN A 71 -16.96 -17.38 -3.82
CA ASN A 71 -17.23 -18.81 -3.75
C ASN A 71 -18.08 -19.25 -2.54
N MET A 72 -18.45 -18.31 -1.66
CA MET A 72 -19.30 -18.50 -0.47
C MET A 72 -18.62 -19.28 0.68
N ASP A 73 -17.29 -19.19 0.79
CA ASP A 73 -16.54 -19.78 1.90
C ASP A 73 -16.23 -18.76 3.03
N LEU A 74 -16.71 -17.54 2.89
CA LEU A 74 -16.53 -16.40 3.79
C LEU A 74 -15.11 -15.84 3.83
N VAL A 75 -14.27 -16.19 2.87
CA VAL A 75 -12.92 -15.66 2.66
C VAL A 75 -12.87 -14.97 1.31
N GLY A 76 -12.40 -13.75 1.27
CA GLY A 76 -12.19 -13.04 0.01
C GLY A 76 -11.12 -13.72 -0.84
N ASP A 77 -11.30 -13.66 -2.16
CA ASP A 77 -10.46 -14.35 -3.14
C ASP A 77 -10.18 -13.50 -4.38
N LEU A 78 -9.28 -13.97 -5.27
CA LEU A 78 -8.88 -13.25 -6.48
C LEU A 78 -10.02 -13.06 -7.48
N ASN A 79 -10.95 -14.01 -7.56
CA ASN A 79 -12.14 -13.88 -8.39
C ASN A 79 -13.10 -12.83 -7.80
N GLY A 80 -13.17 -12.72 -6.47
CA GLY A 80 -13.88 -11.64 -5.79
C GLY A 80 -13.31 -10.27 -6.12
N VAL A 81 -11.98 -10.13 -6.15
CA VAL A 81 -11.33 -8.90 -6.63
C VAL A 81 -11.69 -8.63 -8.09
N THR A 82 -11.62 -9.67 -8.96
CA THR A 82 -11.98 -9.57 -10.38
C THR A 82 -13.42 -9.07 -10.57
N ASN A 83 -14.36 -9.58 -9.77
CA ASN A 83 -15.78 -9.20 -9.83
C ASN A 83 -16.03 -7.72 -9.43
N LYS A 84 -15.08 -7.08 -8.74
CA LYS A 84 -15.19 -5.69 -8.28
C LYS A 84 -14.33 -4.70 -9.06
N LEU A 85 -13.69 -5.12 -10.16
CA LEU A 85 -12.84 -4.24 -10.96
C LEU A 85 -13.58 -3.06 -11.57
N ASP A 86 -14.84 -3.23 -11.98
CA ASP A 86 -15.65 -2.13 -12.50
C ASP A 86 -15.97 -1.10 -11.41
N TYR A 87 -16.25 -1.56 -10.18
CA TYR A 87 -16.40 -0.68 -9.02
C TYR A 87 -15.12 0.15 -8.77
N ILE A 88 -13.96 -0.51 -8.75
CA ILE A 88 -12.66 0.15 -8.52
C ILE A 88 -12.37 1.19 -9.61
N LYS A 89 -12.61 0.84 -10.87
CA LYS A 89 -12.48 1.75 -12.01
C LYS A 89 -13.44 2.92 -11.91
N ASP A 90 -14.71 2.68 -11.57
CA ASP A 90 -15.74 3.70 -11.47
C ASP A 90 -15.48 4.70 -10.33
N LEU A 91 -14.76 4.28 -9.29
CA LEU A 91 -14.26 5.19 -8.26
C LEU A 91 -13.18 6.14 -8.79
N GLY A 92 -12.46 5.75 -9.85
CA GLY A 92 -11.34 6.51 -10.41
C GLY A 92 -9.96 5.96 -10.04
N TYR A 93 -9.88 4.77 -9.44
CA TYR A 93 -8.60 4.08 -9.27
C TYR A 93 -8.16 3.44 -10.58
N ASN A 94 -6.87 3.53 -10.86
CA ASN A 94 -6.25 3.00 -12.07
C ASN A 94 -4.99 2.16 -11.77
N GLY A 95 -4.77 1.89 -10.50
CA GLY A 95 -3.78 0.96 -9.98
C GLY A 95 -4.37 0.16 -8.81
N ILE A 96 -3.97 -1.09 -8.67
CA ILE A 96 -4.29 -1.96 -7.53
C ILE A 96 -2.98 -2.47 -6.94
N TRP A 97 -2.86 -2.39 -5.61
CA TRP A 97 -1.86 -3.11 -4.84
C TRP A 97 -2.53 -4.22 -4.05
N LEU A 98 -2.18 -5.48 -4.36
CA LEU A 98 -2.57 -6.63 -3.54
C LEU A 98 -1.55 -6.85 -2.43
N MET A 99 -2.00 -6.86 -1.18
CA MET A 99 -1.24 -7.41 -0.06
C MET A 99 -0.84 -8.87 -0.38
N PRO A 100 0.10 -9.50 0.38
CA PRO A 100 0.64 -10.81 0.02
C PRO A 100 -0.42 -11.86 -0.31
N ILE A 101 -0.26 -12.55 -1.42
CA ILE A 101 -1.20 -13.56 -1.95
C ILE A 101 -0.65 -14.98 -1.90
N ASN A 102 0.60 -15.14 -1.50
CA ASN A 102 1.31 -16.41 -1.51
C ASN A 102 0.86 -17.35 -0.38
N PRO A 103 1.07 -18.68 -0.52
CA PRO A 103 0.90 -19.64 0.57
C PRO A 103 1.70 -19.23 1.80
N SER A 104 1.04 -19.22 2.96
CA SER A 104 1.59 -18.76 4.22
C SER A 104 0.95 -19.50 5.39
N SER A 105 1.61 -19.49 6.54
CA SER A 105 1.08 -20.06 7.78
C SER A 105 0.17 -19.09 8.54
N SER A 106 0.27 -17.79 8.23
CA SER A 106 -0.52 -16.74 8.87
C SER A 106 -1.64 -16.21 7.97
N TYR A 107 -2.63 -15.54 8.60
CA TYR A 107 -3.72 -14.89 7.88
C TYR A 107 -3.26 -13.68 7.07
N HIS A 108 -2.19 -13.00 7.49
CA HIS A 108 -1.65 -11.79 6.83
C HIS A 108 -0.72 -12.11 5.66
N LYS A 109 -0.20 -13.33 5.58
CA LYS A 109 0.60 -13.90 4.50
C LYS A 109 1.98 -13.27 4.25
N TYR A 110 2.50 -12.47 5.18
CA TYR A 110 3.87 -11.97 5.10
C TYR A 110 4.93 -13.05 5.38
N ASP A 111 4.61 -14.14 6.06
CA ASP A 111 5.47 -15.33 6.21
C ASP A 111 5.31 -16.27 5.01
N VAL A 112 5.91 -15.93 3.88
CA VAL A 112 5.75 -16.62 2.59
C VAL A 112 6.39 -18.01 2.62
N ASN A 113 5.58 -19.06 2.37
CA ASN A 113 6.02 -20.44 2.32
C ASN A 113 6.30 -20.96 0.89
N ASP A 114 5.72 -20.30 -0.14
CA ASP A 114 5.95 -20.63 -1.54
C ASP A 114 5.75 -19.38 -2.39
N TYR A 115 6.82 -18.90 -3.03
CA TYR A 115 6.78 -17.69 -3.85
C TYR A 115 6.16 -17.88 -5.24
N TYR A 116 5.99 -19.13 -5.68
CA TYR A 116 5.53 -19.43 -7.04
C TYR A 116 4.05 -19.84 -7.13
N ASN A 117 3.33 -19.79 -6.01
CA ASN A 117 1.92 -20.14 -5.95
C ASN A 117 1.07 -19.07 -5.27
N VAL A 118 -0.21 -19.09 -5.56
CA VAL A 118 -1.26 -18.37 -4.83
C VAL A 118 -1.74 -19.24 -3.67
N ASP A 119 -2.01 -18.62 -2.53
CA ASP A 119 -2.64 -19.33 -1.40
C ASP A 119 -3.98 -19.94 -1.83
N LYS A 120 -4.21 -21.19 -1.48
CA LYS A 120 -5.40 -21.94 -1.86
C LYS A 120 -6.72 -21.30 -1.45
N SER A 121 -6.71 -20.49 -0.37
CA SER A 121 -7.87 -19.74 0.07
C SER A 121 -8.16 -18.52 -0.80
N TYR A 122 -7.20 -18.11 -1.63
CA TYR A 122 -7.35 -16.95 -2.54
C TYR A 122 -7.55 -17.38 -4.00
N GLY A 123 -7.34 -18.65 -4.32
CA GLY A 123 -7.51 -19.18 -5.65
C GLY A 123 -6.26 -19.87 -6.20
N THR A 124 -6.04 -19.72 -7.49
CA THR A 124 -4.97 -20.38 -8.26
C THR A 124 -4.12 -19.36 -9.02
N ILE A 125 -3.01 -19.81 -9.59
CA ILE A 125 -2.20 -19.01 -10.52
C ILE A 125 -3.02 -18.60 -11.76
N ASP A 126 -3.95 -19.43 -12.20
CA ASP A 126 -4.78 -19.06 -13.36
C ASP A 126 -5.84 -18.00 -13.00
N ASP A 127 -6.33 -17.98 -11.77
CA ASP A 127 -7.16 -16.87 -11.27
C ASP A 127 -6.36 -15.56 -11.19
N LEU A 128 -5.09 -15.62 -10.78
CA LEU A 128 -4.20 -14.46 -10.82
C LEU A 128 -3.96 -13.95 -12.25
N LYS A 129 -3.68 -14.83 -13.21
CA LYS A 129 -3.56 -14.47 -14.63
C LYS A 129 -4.84 -13.84 -15.18
N ASN A 130 -5.99 -14.39 -14.79
CA ASN A 130 -7.29 -13.83 -15.16
C ASN A 130 -7.45 -12.40 -14.59
N LEU A 131 -7.16 -12.21 -13.32
CA LEU A 131 -7.23 -10.89 -12.68
C LEU A 131 -6.31 -9.87 -13.37
N ILE A 132 -5.05 -10.25 -13.69
CA ILE A 132 -4.11 -9.40 -14.45
C ILE A 132 -4.73 -8.96 -15.78
N ASN A 133 -5.25 -9.92 -16.55
CA ASN A 133 -5.85 -9.66 -17.85
C ASN A 133 -7.08 -8.74 -17.75
N GLU A 134 -7.93 -8.95 -16.75
CA GLU A 134 -9.13 -8.14 -16.51
C GLU A 134 -8.79 -6.73 -16.02
N CYS A 135 -7.71 -6.56 -15.24
CA CYS A 135 -7.15 -5.26 -14.88
C CYS A 135 -6.68 -4.51 -16.13
N HIS A 136 -5.88 -5.15 -16.97
CA HIS A 136 -5.32 -4.54 -18.18
C HIS A 136 -6.40 -4.12 -19.18
N LYS A 137 -7.47 -4.92 -19.36
CA LYS A 137 -8.63 -4.53 -20.19
C LYS A 137 -9.28 -3.22 -19.72
N ARG A 138 -9.15 -2.90 -18.44
CA ARG A 138 -9.72 -1.70 -17.81
C ARG A 138 -8.72 -0.55 -17.66
N ASN A 139 -7.50 -0.71 -18.18
CA ASN A 139 -6.37 0.19 -17.96
C ASN A 139 -6.02 0.35 -16.46
N ILE A 140 -6.18 -0.71 -15.68
CA ILE A 140 -5.74 -0.80 -14.29
C ILE A 140 -4.41 -1.54 -14.24
N LYS A 141 -3.40 -0.94 -13.61
CA LYS A 141 -2.12 -1.60 -13.31
C LYS A 141 -2.26 -2.42 -12.03
N LEU A 142 -1.63 -3.59 -12.01
CA LEU A 142 -1.67 -4.49 -10.87
C LEU A 142 -0.26 -4.70 -10.32
N ILE A 143 0.00 -4.27 -9.10
CA ILE A 143 1.21 -4.59 -8.36
C ILE A 143 0.89 -5.54 -7.20
N ILE A 144 1.87 -6.36 -6.85
CA ILE A 144 1.77 -7.27 -5.71
C ILE A 144 2.81 -6.94 -4.65
N ASP A 145 2.52 -7.35 -3.42
CA ASP A 145 3.47 -7.30 -2.34
C ASP A 145 4.58 -8.34 -2.54
N LEU A 146 5.83 -7.94 -2.40
CA LEU A 146 6.98 -8.81 -2.55
C LEU A 146 7.84 -8.77 -1.28
N VAL A 147 7.81 -9.84 -0.52
CA VAL A 147 8.51 -9.99 0.76
C VAL A 147 9.87 -10.64 0.52
N LEU A 148 10.94 -9.85 0.55
CA LEU A 148 12.31 -10.32 0.28
C LEU A 148 13.24 -10.23 1.49
N ASN A 149 12.79 -9.66 2.62
CA ASN A 149 13.60 -9.61 3.84
C ASN A 149 13.66 -10.98 4.52
N HIS A 150 12.54 -11.69 4.54
CA HIS A 150 12.37 -12.97 5.23
C HIS A 150 11.43 -13.89 4.47
N SER A 151 11.38 -15.16 4.85
CA SER A 151 10.34 -16.09 4.41
C SER A 151 9.53 -16.60 5.59
N GLY A 152 8.51 -17.42 5.33
CA GLY A 152 7.93 -18.28 6.36
C GLY A 152 8.90 -19.38 6.81
N LYS A 153 8.85 -19.75 8.08
CA LYS A 153 9.64 -20.86 8.61
C LYS A 153 9.27 -22.22 7.98
N ALA A 154 8.04 -22.34 7.48
CA ALA A 154 7.58 -23.52 6.76
C ALA A 154 7.98 -23.51 5.26
N ASN A 155 8.67 -22.47 4.79
CA ASN A 155 9.21 -22.45 3.44
C ASN A 155 10.25 -23.58 3.26
N PRO A 156 10.16 -24.38 2.20
CA PRO A 156 11.11 -25.45 1.91
C PRO A 156 12.59 -25.00 1.87
N TYR A 157 12.85 -23.74 1.51
CA TYR A 157 14.21 -23.19 1.52
C TYR A 157 14.81 -23.21 2.92
N PHE A 158 14.02 -22.87 3.96
CA PHE A 158 14.52 -22.85 5.34
C PHE A 158 14.91 -24.25 5.82
N ALA A 159 14.10 -25.26 5.54
CA ALA A 159 14.43 -26.65 5.90
C ALA A 159 15.70 -27.14 5.21
N LYS A 160 15.85 -26.86 3.89
CA LYS A 160 17.07 -27.18 3.12
C LYS A 160 18.29 -26.45 3.68
N ALA A 161 18.15 -25.16 3.98
CA ALA A 161 19.23 -24.35 4.53
C ALA A 161 19.68 -24.84 5.90
N CYS A 162 18.73 -25.16 6.80
CA CYS A 162 19.06 -25.74 8.11
C CYS A 162 19.81 -27.06 7.99
N SER A 163 19.39 -27.93 7.07
CA SER A 163 20.08 -29.21 6.81
C SER A 163 21.51 -29.00 6.31
N ALA A 164 21.67 -28.12 5.32
CA ALA A 164 22.97 -27.82 4.72
C ALA A 164 23.93 -27.15 5.73
N TYR A 165 23.44 -26.16 6.50
CA TYR A 165 24.22 -25.49 7.51
C TYR A 165 24.66 -26.43 8.65
N ASN A 166 23.77 -27.33 9.07
CA ASN A 166 24.14 -28.39 10.08
C ASN A 166 25.24 -29.34 9.58
N LYS A 167 25.21 -29.73 8.30
CA LYS A 167 26.29 -30.52 7.68
C LYS A 167 27.60 -29.73 7.65
N TYR A 168 27.53 -28.45 7.24
CA TYR A 168 28.68 -27.54 7.22
C TYR A 168 29.33 -27.45 8.63
N LEU A 169 28.53 -27.19 9.67
CA LEU A 169 29.06 -27.14 11.05
C LEU A 169 29.71 -28.42 11.52
N LYS A 170 29.28 -29.56 10.98
CA LYS A 170 29.87 -30.88 11.29
C LYS A 170 31.09 -31.24 10.41
N GLY A 171 31.50 -30.35 9.51
CA GLY A 171 32.61 -30.60 8.60
C GLY A 171 32.34 -31.70 7.57
N LEU A 172 31.05 -31.94 7.24
CA LEU A 172 30.65 -32.93 6.24
C LEU A 172 30.71 -32.33 4.83
N THR A 173 30.99 -33.18 3.85
CA THR A 173 30.98 -32.79 2.44
C THR A 173 29.56 -32.37 2.02
N LEU A 174 29.44 -31.23 1.39
CA LEU A 174 28.19 -30.72 0.82
C LEU A 174 28.11 -31.00 -0.68
N THR A 175 26.91 -31.24 -1.17
CA THR A 175 26.61 -31.18 -2.61
C THR A 175 26.59 -29.73 -3.11
N SER A 176 26.59 -29.51 -4.41
CA SER A 176 26.50 -28.16 -4.99
C SER A 176 25.20 -27.42 -4.56
N GLU A 177 24.09 -28.15 -4.43
CA GLU A 177 22.82 -27.60 -3.93
C GLU A 177 22.95 -27.20 -2.46
N GLU A 178 23.52 -28.04 -1.62
CA GLU A 178 23.72 -27.76 -0.20
C GLU A 178 24.70 -26.62 0.04
N GLU A 179 25.71 -26.45 -0.81
CA GLU A 179 26.61 -25.29 -0.78
C GLU A 179 25.86 -23.98 -1.03
N ALA A 180 24.87 -23.97 -1.94
CA ALA A 180 24.02 -22.81 -2.18
C ALA A 180 23.08 -22.52 -0.98
N TYR A 181 22.50 -23.58 -0.40
CA TYR A 181 21.52 -23.41 0.69
C TYR A 181 22.14 -23.14 2.06
N LYS A 182 23.40 -23.53 2.33
CA LYS A 182 24.00 -23.29 3.66
C LYS A 182 24.07 -21.80 4.05
N ASP A 183 24.12 -20.92 3.05
CA ASP A 183 24.19 -19.46 3.21
C ASP A 183 22.89 -18.75 2.77
N PHE A 184 21.77 -19.48 2.69
CA PHE A 184 20.49 -18.92 2.21
C PHE A 184 19.80 -18.02 3.23
N TYR A 185 20.04 -18.30 4.52
CA TYR A 185 19.53 -17.51 5.65
C TYR A 185 20.69 -17.05 6.52
N VAL A 186 20.42 -16.04 7.36
CA VAL A 186 21.42 -15.59 8.34
C VAL A 186 21.41 -16.54 9.51
N PHE A 187 22.52 -17.29 9.67
CA PHE A 187 22.69 -18.26 10.74
C PHE A 187 23.83 -17.88 11.70
N TYR A 188 23.67 -18.24 12.96
CA TYR A 188 24.67 -18.05 14.02
C TYR A 188 25.03 -19.42 14.64
N PRO A 189 26.30 -19.83 14.63
CA PRO A 189 26.71 -21.14 15.14
C PRO A 189 26.37 -21.35 16.63
N THR A 190 26.50 -20.28 17.42
CA THR A 190 26.16 -20.30 18.84
C THR A 190 25.44 -19.03 19.28
N ALA A 191 24.83 -19.06 20.47
CA ALA A 191 24.17 -17.87 21.03
C ALA A 191 25.14 -16.69 21.27
N LYS A 192 26.44 -16.93 21.36
CA LYS A 192 27.48 -15.91 21.57
C LYS A 192 27.80 -15.13 20.29
N ASP A 193 27.49 -15.73 19.14
CA ASP A 193 27.75 -15.13 17.83
C ASP A 193 26.62 -14.17 17.40
N ILE A 194 25.49 -14.16 18.15
CA ILE A 194 24.34 -13.29 17.85
C ILE A 194 24.69 -11.85 18.26
N PRO A 195 24.63 -10.87 17.34
CA PRO A 195 24.81 -9.46 17.68
C PRO A 195 23.77 -9.00 18.70
N SER A 196 24.14 -8.11 19.60
CA SER A 196 23.29 -7.65 20.71
C SER A 196 22.02 -6.89 20.28
N ASN A 197 22.01 -6.40 19.05
CA ASN A 197 20.89 -5.66 18.43
C ASN A 197 20.01 -6.53 17.50
N VAL A 198 20.26 -7.82 17.42
CA VAL A 198 19.57 -8.78 16.55
C VAL A 198 18.72 -9.73 17.37
N THR A 199 17.53 -10.02 16.90
CA THR A 199 16.68 -11.09 17.44
C THR A 199 16.94 -12.37 16.67
N ALA A 200 17.29 -13.45 17.41
CA ALA A 200 17.53 -14.74 16.79
C ALA A 200 16.91 -15.88 17.60
N TYR A 201 16.53 -16.93 16.90
CA TYR A 201 15.84 -18.08 17.46
C TYR A 201 16.60 -19.37 17.16
N LYS A 202 16.47 -20.39 18.03
CA LYS A 202 17.03 -21.70 17.78
C LYS A 202 16.36 -22.34 16.56
N ALA A 203 17.15 -22.88 15.63
CA ALA A 203 16.65 -23.38 14.35
C ALA A 203 15.67 -24.57 14.48
N GLY A 204 15.74 -25.31 15.59
CA GLY A 204 14.82 -26.38 15.93
C GLY A 204 15.39 -27.33 16.99
N PRO A 205 14.62 -28.30 17.45
CA PRO A 205 15.09 -29.22 18.52
C PRO A 205 16.27 -30.10 18.08
N SER A 206 16.43 -30.33 16.78
CA SER A 206 17.50 -31.16 16.22
C SER A 206 18.75 -30.36 15.81
N TYR A 207 18.75 -29.04 16.00
CA TYR A 207 19.85 -28.16 15.61
C TYR A 207 20.35 -27.33 16.78
N ASP A 208 21.68 -27.16 16.89
CA ASP A 208 22.34 -26.40 17.94
C ASP A 208 22.81 -25.01 17.51
N PHE A 209 22.27 -24.50 16.42
CA PHE A 209 22.54 -23.16 15.88
C PHE A 209 21.26 -22.31 15.87
N TYR A 210 21.43 -21.04 15.57
CA TYR A 210 20.37 -20.02 15.57
C TYR A 210 20.23 -19.39 14.19
N TYR A 211 19.04 -18.83 13.91
CA TYR A 211 18.76 -18.02 12.72
C TYR A 211 18.24 -16.65 13.13
N GLU A 212 18.50 -15.64 12.29
CA GLU A 212 17.98 -14.30 12.47
C GLU A 212 16.48 -14.25 12.14
N GLY A 213 15.71 -13.51 12.98
CA GLY A 213 14.27 -13.37 12.82
C GLY A 213 13.78 -12.14 13.57
N ASN A 214 14.12 -10.93 13.08
CA ASN A 214 13.84 -9.69 13.80
C ASN A 214 12.33 -9.41 13.91
N PHE A 215 11.49 -9.92 12.99
CA PHE A 215 10.04 -9.78 13.05
C PHE A 215 9.38 -10.82 13.94
N SER A 216 9.73 -12.08 13.78
CA SER A 216 9.20 -13.18 14.61
C SER A 216 10.00 -14.48 14.42
N ASP A 217 9.74 -15.48 15.29
CA ASP A 217 10.30 -16.82 15.14
C ASP A 217 9.77 -17.58 13.90
N ASN A 218 8.68 -17.13 13.30
CA ASN A 218 8.14 -17.68 12.07
C ASN A 218 8.67 -17.02 10.79
N MET A 219 9.54 -16.02 10.93
CA MET A 219 10.04 -15.20 9.83
C MET A 219 11.57 -15.18 9.78
N PRO A 220 12.23 -16.31 9.40
CA PRO A 220 13.67 -16.34 9.23
C PRO A 220 14.12 -15.39 8.12
N GLU A 221 15.17 -14.61 8.41
CA GLU A 221 15.69 -13.61 7.48
C GLU A 221 16.68 -14.21 6.49
N PHE A 222 16.48 -13.85 5.21
CA PHE A 222 17.39 -14.25 4.15
C PHE A 222 18.78 -13.63 4.30
N ASN A 223 19.80 -14.34 3.89
CA ASN A 223 21.13 -13.78 3.72
C ASN A 223 21.22 -13.05 2.37
N LEU A 224 20.98 -11.76 2.37
CA LEU A 224 20.93 -10.94 1.16
C LEU A 224 22.32 -10.74 0.49
N ASP A 225 23.41 -11.13 1.16
CA ASP A 225 24.75 -11.18 0.55
C ASP A 225 24.95 -12.46 -0.28
N SER A 226 24.12 -13.50 -0.09
CA SER A 226 24.21 -14.77 -0.81
C SER A 226 23.89 -14.62 -2.31
N PRO A 227 24.80 -15.03 -3.23
CA PRO A 227 24.49 -15.06 -4.66
C PRO A 227 23.32 -15.97 -5.01
N ALA A 228 23.13 -17.09 -4.27
CA ALA A 228 22.04 -18.02 -4.49
C ALA A 228 20.69 -17.40 -4.15
N VAL A 229 20.60 -16.60 -3.06
CA VAL A 229 19.40 -15.85 -2.70
C VAL A 229 19.09 -14.81 -3.77
N LYS A 230 20.08 -14.05 -4.24
CA LYS A 230 19.88 -13.05 -5.30
C LYS A 230 19.39 -13.67 -6.61
N GLU A 231 19.93 -14.82 -6.99
CA GLU A 231 19.47 -15.52 -8.20
C GLU A 231 18.02 -16.00 -8.03
N GLU A 232 17.67 -16.54 -6.87
CA GLU A 232 16.29 -16.96 -6.60
C GLU A 232 15.32 -15.76 -6.60
N PHE A 233 15.68 -14.63 -6.02
CA PHE A 233 14.86 -13.42 -6.06
C PHE A 233 14.68 -12.90 -7.49
N LYS A 234 15.71 -12.98 -8.32
CA LYS A 234 15.59 -12.65 -9.74
C LYS A 234 14.59 -13.56 -10.46
N ASN A 235 14.61 -14.87 -10.15
CA ASN A 235 13.66 -15.84 -10.71
C ASN A 235 12.23 -15.55 -10.26
N ILE A 236 12.03 -15.21 -8.97
CA ILE A 236 10.71 -14.82 -8.42
C ILE A 236 10.19 -13.56 -9.12
N MET A 237 11.00 -12.50 -9.18
CA MET A 237 10.61 -11.25 -9.86
C MET A 237 10.27 -11.50 -11.33
N LYS A 238 11.11 -12.29 -12.03
CA LYS A 238 10.86 -12.65 -13.42
C LYS A 238 9.57 -13.43 -13.61
N PHE A 239 9.27 -14.40 -12.72
CA PHE A 239 8.05 -15.20 -12.79
C PHE A 239 6.78 -14.33 -12.79
N TYR A 240 6.70 -13.35 -11.89
CA TYR A 240 5.55 -12.47 -11.82
C TYR A 240 5.49 -11.44 -12.96
N LEU A 241 6.63 -10.86 -13.34
CA LEU A 241 6.69 -9.89 -14.43
C LEU A 241 6.36 -10.53 -15.79
N ASP A 242 6.83 -11.75 -16.04
CA ASP A 242 6.49 -12.52 -17.25
C ASP A 242 4.99 -12.89 -17.28
N MET A 243 4.36 -13.06 -16.12
CA MET A 243 2.92 -13.31 -16.01
C MET A 243 2.09 -12.07 -16.35
N GLY A 244 2.68 -10.87 -16.27
CA GLY A 244 2.04 -9.62 -16.60
C GLY A 244 1.83 -8.67 -15.41
N ILE A 245 2.34 -9.00 -14.21
CA ILE A 245 2.32 -8.06 -13.07
C ILE A 245 3.04 -6.77 -13.47
N ASP A 246 2.52 -5.63 -13.05
CA ASP A 246 2.99 -4.31 -13.46
C ASP A 246 4.04 -3.73 -12.50
N GLY A 247 4.40 -4.45 -11.46
CA GLY A 247 5.42 -4.02 -10.52
C GLY A 247 5.22 -4.59 -9.13
N PHE A 248 5.93 -4.01 -8.16
CA PHE A 248 5.98 -4.54 -6.80
C PHE A 248 5.88 -3.45 -5.74
N ARG A 249 5.16 -3.76 -4.66
CA ARG A 249 5.40 -3.12 -3.36
C ARG A 249 6.43 -3.97 -2.62
N LEU A 250 7.52 -3.36 -2.22
CA LEU A 250 8.57 -4.03 -1.46
C LEU A 250 8.36 -3.84 0.02
N ASP A 251 8.18 -4.96 0.71
CA ASP A 251 8.00 -5.02 2.16
C ASP A 251 9.29 -4.68 2.90
N ALA A 252 9.17 -3.91 3.98
CA ALA A 252 10.19 -3.71 5.01
C ALA A 252 11.59 -3.35 4.48
N VAL A 253 11.71 -2.51 3.43
CA VAL A 253 13.01 -2.22 2.78
C VAL A 253 14.06 -1.65 3.72
N LYS A 254 13.66 -0.99 4.81
CA LYS A 254 14.54 -0.50 5.87
C LYS A 254 15.26 -1.63 6.61
N TYR A 255 14.68 -2.83 6.63
CA TYR A 255 15.15 -3.98 7.38
C TYR A 255 15.97 -4.96 6.54
N PHE A 256 16.16 -4.74 5.24
CA PHE A 256 16.98 -5.61 4.38
C PHE A 256 18.37 -5.89 4.97
N TYR A 257 18.99 -4.88 5.56
CA TYR A 257 20.15 -5.04 6.42
C TYR A 257 19.91 -4.28 7.72
N PHE A 258 19.59 -5.00 8.76
CA PHE A 258 19.22 -4.41 10.04
C PHE A 258 20.26 -3.39 10.52
N ASN A 259 19.83 -2.15 10.81
CA ASN A 259 20.67 -1.01 11.20
C ASN A 259 21.80 -0.62 10.20
N ASN A 260 21.70 -0.99 8.92
CA ASN A 260 22.64 -0.61 7.88
C ASN A 260 21.94 -0.06 6.64
N ASN A 261 21.47 1.17 6.72
CA ASN A 261 20.72 1.81 5.66
C ASN A 261 21.49 1.87 4.32
N ALA A 262 22.82 2.06 4.35
CA ALA A 262 23.64 2.11 3.14
C ALA A 262 23.57 0.77 2.36
N LYS A 263 23.72 -0.36 3.07
CA LYS A 263 23.56 -1.69 2.45
C LYS A 263 22.14 -1.97 2.00
N SER A 264 21.13 -1.54 2.77
CA SER A 264 19.72 -1.67 2.36
C SER A 264 19.44 -0.91 1.06
N ILE A 265 19.96 0.30 0.92
CA ILE A 265 19.85 1.12 -0.29
C ILE A 265 20.58 0.46 -1.48
N GLU A 266 21.78 -0.10 -1.26
CA GLU A 266 22.53 -0.83 -2.28
C GLU A 266 21.75 -2.06 -2.79
N PHE A 267 21.19 -2.84 -1.87
CA PHE A 267 20.38 -4.01 -2.23
C PHE A 267 19.10 -3.60 -2.96
N LEU A 268 18.46 -2.53 -2.53
CA LEU A 268 17.28 -1.97 -3.20
C LEU A 268 17.63 -1.47 -4.61
N SER A 269 18.83 -0.89 -4.81
CA SER A 269 19.33 -0.53 -6.15
C SER A 269 19.52 -1.75 -7.05
N TRP A 270 19.99 -2.87 -6.47
CA TRP A 270 20.10 -4.13 -7.21
C TRP A 270 18.71 -4.66 -7.61
N ILE A 271 17.70 -4.61 -6.73
CA ILE A 271 16.31 -4.97 -7.05
C ILE A 271 15.80 -4.09 -8.20
N ASN A 272 15.94 -2.77 -8.08
CA ASN A 272 15.50 -1.83 -9.11
C ASN A 272 16.10 -2.16 -10.48
N LYS A 273 17.42 -2.32 -10.54
CA LYS A 273 18.12 -2.69 -11.77
C LYS A 273 17.58 -4.00 -12.33
N THR A 274 17.45 -5.04 -11.51
CA THR A 274 16.97 -6.37 -11.92
C THR A 274 15.55 -6.31 -12.49
N VAL A 275 14.63 -5.62 -11.81
CA VAL A 275 13.25 -5.45 -12.27
C VAL A 275 13.19 -4.68 -13.58
N LYS A 276 13.91 -3.55 -13.67
CA LYS A 276 13.90 -2.71 -14.89
C LYS A 276 14.61 -3.37 -16.10
N GLU A 277 15.53 -4.29 -15.88
CA GLU A 277 16.10 -5.12 -16.93
C GLU A 277 15.10 -6.13 -17.50
N ILE A 278 14.15 -6.62 -16.68
CA ILE A 278 13.11 -7.58 -17.10
C ILE A 278 11.93 -6.82 -17.72
N LYS A 279 11.43 -5.79 -17.05
CA LYS A 279 10.27 -4.97 -17.45
C LYS A 279 10.58 -3.48 -17.15
N PRO A 280 11.03 -2.70 -18.15
CA PRO A 280 11.47 -1.31 -17.93
C PRO A 280 10.42 -0.37 -17.35
N ASP A 281 9.13 -0.63 -17.63
CA ASP A 281 7.97 0.14 -17.17
C ASP A 281 7.36 -0.39 -15.86
N ALA A 282 7.94 -1.42 -15.24
CA ALA A 282 7.44 -1.93 -13.96
C ALA A 282 7.58 -0.87 -12.86
N TYR A 283 6.51 -0.65 -12.09
CA TYR A 283 6.49 0.30 -10.99
C TYR A 283 6.94 -0.35 -9.67
N ILE A 284 7.84 0.29 -8.95
CA ILE A 284 8.36 -0.19 -7.67
C ILE A 284 8.12 0.85 -6.59
N VAL A 285 7.40 0.46 -5.53
CA VAL A 285 7.21 1.27 -4.33
C VAL A 285 7.76 0.55 -3.10
N GLY A 286 8.60 1.22 -2.31
CA GLY A 286 9.25 0.66 -1.11
C GLY A 286 8.59 1.12 0.18
N GLU A 287 8.42 0.19 1.13
CA GLU A 287 8.02 0.53 2.49
C GLU A 287 9.26 0.81 3.35
N CYS A 288 9.59 2.09 3.48
CA CYS A 288 10.55 2.58 4.46
C CYS A 288 9.78 3.24 5.61
N PHE A 289 9.41 2.47 6.64
CA PHE A 289 8.65 2.97 7.79
C PHE A 289 9.54 3.88 8.65
N ASP A 290 9.64 5.16 8.25
CA ASP A 290 10.45 6.17 8.93
C ASP A 290 9.98 7.59 8.58
N GLY A 291 10.66 8.61 9.14
CA GLY A 291 10.48 10.01 8.78
C GLY A 291 11.02 10.33 7.37
N TYR A 292 10.62 11.49 6.86
CA TYR A 292 10.97 11.92 5.50
C TYR A 292 12.49 11.97 5.23
N GLU A 293 13.30 12.26 6.23
CA GLU A 293 14.76 12.36 6.08
C GLU A 293 15.38 11.05 5.63
N LEU A 294 15.01 9.94 6.28
CA LEU A 294 15.49 8.62 5.90
C LEU A 294 14.86 8.16 4.59
N ILE A 295 13.55 8.38 4.38
CA ILE A 295 12.86 8.05 3.13
C ILE A 295 13.56 8.71 1.94
N ASN A 296 13.96 9.99 2.08
CA ASN A 296 14.71 10.70 1.04
C ASN A 296 16.08 10.08 0.74
N GLU A 297 16.75 9.51 1.74
CA GLU A 297 17.97 8.76 1.49
C GLU A 297 17.74 7.50 0.66
N TYR A 298 16.62 6.81 0.90
CA TYR A 298 16.26 5.58 0.19
C TYR A 298 15.94 5.80 -1.30
N TYR A 299 15.54 7.02 -1.72
CA TYR A 299 15.41 7.36 -3.14
C TYR A 299 16.74 7.26 -3.92
N LYS A 300 17.91 7.28 -3.24
CA LYS A 300 19.21 6.99 -3.86
C LYS A 300 19.30 5.58 -4.46
N SER A 301 18.39 4.67 -4.07
CA SER A 301 18.27 3.34 -4.66
C SER A 301 17.80 3.34 -6.10
N GLY A 302 17.11 4.41 -6.54
CA GLY A 302 16.57 4.57 -7.88
C GLY A 302 15.22 3.91 -8.10
N ILE A 303 14.57 3.30 -7.10
CA ILE A 303 13.18 2.83 -7.26
C ILE A 303 12.23 4.01 -7.45
N ASP A 304 11.07 3.74 -8.06
CA ASP A 304 10.17 4.80 -8.49
C ASP A 304 9.60 5.59 -7.31
N SER A 305 9.18 4.91 -6.24
CA SER A 305 8.51 5.55 -5.10
C SER A 305 8.88 4.93 -3.75
N HIS A 306 8.70 5.74 -2.70
CA HIS A 306 8.59 5.28 -1.32
C HIS A 306 7.32 5.83 -0.69
N PHE A 307 6.65 5.02 0.15
CA PHE A 307 5.51 5.48 0.92
C PHE A 307 5.88 6.66 1.81
N ASN A 308 5.09 7.74 1.70
CA ASN A 308 5.29 8.93 2.51
C ASN A 308 4.59 8.78 3.86
N PHE A 309 5.26 8.16 4.82
CA PHE A 309 4.73 7.99 6.18
C PHE A 309 4.41 9.30 6.88
N SER A 310 5.06 10.40 6.51
CA SER A 310 4.78 11.72 7.09
C SER A 310 3.36 12.23 6.81
N THR A 311 2.69 11.71 5.77
CA THR A 311 1.28 12.05 5.49
C THR A 311 0.30 11.18 6.27
N SER A 312 0.75 10.07 6.84
CA SER A 312 -0.09 9.03 7.42
C SER A 312 -0.49 9.28 8.88
N VAL A 313 -1.43 8.48 9.36
CA VAL A 313 -1.85 8.45 10.78
C VAL A 313 -0.72 8.03 11.73
N ALA A 314 0.32 7.33 11.26
CA ALA A 314 1.46 6.95 12.08
C ALA A 314 2.19 8.15 12.65
N TYR A 315 2.24 9.24 11.89
CA TYR A 315 2.85 10.52 12.29
C TYR A 315 1.82 11.60 12.66
N ALA A 316 0.57 11.21 12.94
CA ALA A 316 -0.54 12.10 13.22
C ALA A 316 -0.27 13.09 14.37
N SER A 317 0.54 12.72 15.36
CA SER A 317 0.92 13.60 16.47
C SER A 317 1.92 14.69 16.09
N GLN A 318 2.62 14.56 14.96
CA GLN A 318 3.69 15.45 14.54
C GLN A 318 3.38 16.23 13.26
N SER A 319 2.90 15.56 12.21
CA SER A 319 2.78 16.18 10.90
C SER A 319 1.81 15.51 9.92
N GLY A 320 1.14 14.41 10.31
CA GLY A 320 0.19 13.70 9.43
C GLY A 320 -0.95 14.60 8.96
N LEU A 321 -1.51 14.31 7.78
CA LEU A 321 -2.63 15.06 7.18
C LEU A 321 -3.78 15.29 8.16
N ILE A 322 -4.06 14.32 9.04
CA ILE A 322 -5.14 14.40 10.03
C ILE A 322 -4.94 15.51 11.05
N ASN A 323 -3.69 15.78 11.46
CA ASN A 323 -3.36 16.77 12.48
C ASN A 323 -2.71 18.04 11.92
N GLY A 324 -2.12 17.98 10.72
CA GLY A 324 -1.60 19.16 10.01
C GLY A 324 -2.71 20.15 9.62
N VAL A 325 -3.95 19.65 9.61
CA VAL A 325 -5.15 20.44 9.39
C VAL A 325 -5.76 20.77 10.74
N ASN A 326 -5.24 21.82 11.40
CA ASN A 326 -6.03 22.35 12.50
C ASN A 326 -7.33 22.95 11.92
N PRO A 327 -8.42 23.04 12.76
CA PRO A 327 -9.72 23.58 12.31
C PRO A 327 -9.66 24.98 11.73
N GLU A 328 -8.55 25.68 11.89
CA GLU A 328 -8.33 27.06 11.43
C GLU A 328 -7.54 27.14 10.11
N GLY A 329 -7.18 25.99 9.50
CA GLY A 329 -6.44 25.92 8.25
C GLY A 329 -4.99 26.41 8.34
N ARG A 330 -4.49 26.67 9.56
CA ARG A 330 -3.11 27.09 9.75
C ARG A 330 -2.17 25.89 9.68
N GLY A 331 -1.13 26.02 8.92
CA GLY A 331 -0.09 24.99 8.80
C GLY A 331 -0.16 24.16 7.53
N ILE A 332 -1.29 24.11 6.81
CA ILE A 332 -1.40 23.33 5.55
C ILE A 332 -0.34 23.80 4.55
N THR A 333 -0.22 25.10 4.32
CA THR A 333 0.74 25.64 3.36
C THR A 333 2.19 25.36 3.77
N SER A 334 2.51 25.52 5.06
CA SER A 334 3.86 25.23 5.56
C SER A 334 4.17 23.74 5.47
N TYR A 335 3.19 22.88 5.79
CA TYR A 335 3.29 21.44 5.69
C TYR A 335 3.49 21.00 4.24
N TYR A 336 2.67 21.49 3.31
CA TYR A 336 2.75 21.19 1.90
C TYR A 336 4.07 21.66 1.28
N ASN A 337 4.50 22.89 1.59
CA ASN A 337 5.79 23.42 1.14
C ASN A 337 6.97 22.61 1.70
N SER A 338 6.87 22.15 2.95
CA SER A 338 7.86 21.26 3.55
C SER A 338 7.92 19.92 2.81
N LEU A 339 6.77 19.33 2.50
CA LEU A 339 6.70 18.10 1.71
C LEU A 339 7.35 18.30 0.33
N ILE A 340 6.95 19.32 -0.42
CA ILE A 340 7.52 19.60 -1.76
C ILE A 340 9.03 19.82 -1.67
N SER A 341 9.51 20.63 -0.71
CA SER A 341 10.94 20.89 -0.56
C SER A 341 11.74 19.64 -0.17
N ASN A 342 11.13 18.75 0.60
CA ASN A 342 11.76 17.52 1.05
C ASN A 342 11.84 16.45 -0.06
N TYR A 343 10.89 16.44 -1.00
CA TYR A 343 10.88 15.49 -2.13
C TYR A 343 11.71 15.95 -3.35
N ASN A 344 12.20 17.16 -3.38
CA ASN A 344 13.19 17.61 -4.36
C ASN A 344 14.59 17.02 -4.13
N ILE A 345 14.75 16.15 -3.14
CA ILE A 345 16.02 15.50 -2.80
C ILE A 345 16.14 14.22 -3.61
N GLY A 346 17.12 14.14 -4.49
CA GLY A 346 17.38 12.96 -5.31
C GLY A 346 17.34 13.21 -6.81
N ASN A 347 17.74 14.39 -7.25
CA ASN A 347 17.85 14.78 -8.67
C ASN A 347 16.52 14.73 -9.46
N GLY A 348 15.38 14.87 -8.78
CA GLY A 348 14.06 14.90 -9.43
C GLY A 348 13.60 13.56 -10.02
N GLN A 349 14.15 12.44 -9.55
CA GLN A 349 13.84 11.11 -10.10
C GLN A 349 12.86 10.29 -9.23
N GLY A 350 12.52 10.72 -8.02
CA GLY A 350 11.59 9.99 -7.16
C GLY A 350 10.17 10.52 -7.26
N ILE A 351 9.18 9.64 -7.27
CA ILE A 351 7.76 9.96 -7.25
C ILE A 351 7.26 9.78 -5.81
N PRO A 352 6.73 10.82 -5.14
CA PRO A 352 6.13 10.65 -3.82
C PRO A 352 4.96 9.65 -3.86
N ALA A 353 4.82 8.86 -2.81
CA ALA A 353 3.66 7.96 -2.63
C ALA A 353 2.91 8.33 -1.35
N PRO A 354 2.12 9.44 -1.34
CA PRO A 354 1.35 9.84 -0.18
C PRO A 354 0.17 8.91 0.06
N PHE A 355 -0.13 8.68 1.33
CA PHE A 355 -1.23 7.87 1.81
C PHE A 355 -1.68 8.34 3.20
N ILE A 356 -2.85 7.93 3.65
CA ILE A 356 -3.37 8.33 4.96
C ILE A 356 -3.19 7.21 5.97
N ASP A 357 -3.61 6.01 5.62
CA ASP A 357 -3.45 4.78 6.40
C ASP A 357 -3.25 3.58 5.49
N ASN A 358 -2.99 2.44 6.09
CA ASN A 358 -2.82 1.16 5.43
C ASN A 358 -3.18 0.01 6.39
N HIS A 359 -2.87 -1.21 5.99
CA HIS A 359 -3.15 -2.44 6.75
C HIS A 359 -2.42 -2.58 8.10
N ASP A 360 -1.41 -1.74 8.40
CA ASP A 360 -0.57 -1.81 9.61
C ASP A 360 -0.89 -0.74 10.65
N MET A 361 -1.81 0.15 10.35
CA MET A 361 -2.13 1.28 11.23
C MET A 361 -3.63 1.47 11.42
N PRO A 362 -4.06 2.23 12.45
CA PRO A 362 -5.46 2.56 12.64
C PRO A 362 -6.03 3.25 11.42
N ARG A 363 -7.25 2.87 11.03
CA ARG A 363 -7.95 3.59 9.98
C ARG A 363 -8.19 5.05 10.39
N TYR A 364 -7.96 5.98 9.48
CA TYR A 364 -8.10 7.40 9.77
C TYR A 364 -9.58 7.79 10.05
N THR A 365 -10.52 7.06 9.51
CA THR A 365 -11.96 7.22 9.72
C THR A 365 -12.36 7.07 11.19
N TYR A 366 -11.56 6.33 11.97
CA TYR A 366 -11.77 6.19 13.41
C TYR A 366 -11.73 7.51 14.18
N GLN A 367 -10.86 8.43 13.76
CA GLN A 367 -10.55 9.65 14.51
C GLN A 367 -11.38 10.85 14.05
N THR A 368 -12.21 10.68 13.01
CA THR A 368 -12.84 11.79 12.32
C THR A 368 -14.33 11.55 12.10
N ASN A 369 -15.08 12.63 11.88
CA ASN A 369 -16.45 12.56 11.38
C ASN A 369 -16.45 12.53 9.84
N THR A 370 -17.59 12.25 9.24
CA THR A 370 -17.77 12.12 7.78
C THR A 370 -17.23 13.33 7.00
N GLU A 371 -17.50 14.54 7.45
CA GLU A 371 -17.03 15.76 6.75
C GLU A 371 -15.52 15.92 6.87
N LYS A 372 -14.94 15.57 8.01
CA LYS A 372 -13.49 15.59 8.18
C LYS A 372 -12.83 14.49 7.36
N ASN A 373 -13.43 13.30 7.24
CA ASN A 373 -12.94 12.22 6.37
C ASN A 373 -12.90 12.69 4.91
N LYS A 374 -13.98 13.28 4.41
CA LYS A 374 -14.02 13.87 3.06
C LYS A 374 -12.92 14.91 2.87
N PHE A 375 -12.76 15.81 3.83
CA PHE A 375 -11.74 16.87 3.75
C PHE A 375 -10.32 16.31 3.69
N ILE A 376 -9.98 15.33 4.54
CA ILE A 376 -8.65 14.69 4.56
C ILE A 376 -8.39 13.98 3.23
N PHE A 377 -9.36 13.23 2.72
CA PHE A 377 -9.22 12.57 1.42
C PHE A 377 -9.11 13.58 0.27
N GLY A 378 -9.87 14.68 0.33
CA GLY A 378 -9.74 15.78 -0.62
C GLY A 378 -8.33 16.36 -0.65
N LEU A 379 -7.68 16.49 0.51
CA LEU A 379 -6.27 16.91 0.58
C LEU A 379 -5.33 15.87 -0.04
N LEU A 380 -5.51 14.58 0.27
CA LEU A 380 -4.73 13.51 -0.36
C LEU A 380 -4.86 13.53 -1.87
N GLY A 381 -6.09 13.69 -2.39
CA GLY A 381 -6.35 13.77 -3.82
C GLY A 381 -5.70 14.95 -4.54
N MET A 382 -5.35 16.00 -3.80
CA MET A 382 -4.63 17.18 -4.31
C MET A 382 -3.12 17.12 -4.11
N MET A 383 -2.59 16.02 -3.57
CA MET A 383 -1.16 15.85 -3.38
C MET A 383 -0.46 15.40 -4.65
N ASN A 384 0.78 15.87 -4.83
CA ASN A 384 1.66 15.43 -5.89
C ASN A 384 2.12 13.98 -5.67
N GLY A 385 2.29 13.24 -6.76
CA GLY A 385 2.80 11.87 -6.78
C GLY A 385 1.73 10.80 -6.99
N THR A 386 2.07 9.57 -6.68
CA THR A 386 1.20 8.39 -6.76
C THR A 386 0.48 8.19 -5.43
N ILE A 387 -0.82 8.45 -5.37
CA ILE A 387 -1.57 8.30 -4.12
C ILE A 387 -1.98 6.85 -3.89
N PHE A 388 -2.02 6.45 -2.60
CA PHE A 388 -2.49 5.14 -2.17
C PHE A 388 -3.65 5.29 -1.18
N SER A 389 -4.68 4.48 -1.35
CA SER A 389 -5.84 4.41 -0.47
C SER A 389 -6.11 2.97 -0.05
N TYR A 390 -6.39 2.75 1.20
CA TYR A 390 -6.70 1.43 1.73
C TYR A 390 -8.18 1.09 1.52
N TYR A 391 -8.49 -0.15 1.09
CA TYR A 391 -9.87 -0.57 0.81
C TYR A 391 -10.78 -0.29 2.02
N GLY A 392 -11.99 0.18 1.74
CA GLY A 392 -13.00 0.48 2.75
C GLY A 392 -12.94 1.92 3.31
N ASP A 393 -11.87 2.68 3.07
CA ASP A 393 -11.81 4.08 3.49
C ASP A 393 -12.86 4.92 2.75
N GLU A 394 -13.10 4.58 1.49
CA GLU A 394 -14.10 5.22 0.64
C GLU A 394 -15.54 5.05 1.13
N VAL A 395 -15.79 4.08 2.00
CA VAL A 395 -17.10 3.88 2.64
C VAL A 395 -17.11 4.27 4.11
N GLY A 396 -15.96 4.73 4.64
CA GLY A 396 -15.82 5.08 6.05
C GLY A 396 -15.67 3.87 6.96
N LEU A 397 -15.11 2.76 6.45
CA LEU A 397 -14.85 1.56 7.23
C LEU A 397 -13.99 1.90 8.44
N TYR A 398 -14.44 1.46 9.61
CA TYR A 398 -13.85 1.81 10.88
C TYR A 398 -13.02 0.67 11.46
N GLY A 399 -11.83 0.96 11.92
CA GLY A 399 -10.98 0.00 12.59
C GLY A 399 -9.88 0.66 13.41
N THR A 400 -9.61 0.10 14.58
CA THR A 400 -8.57 0.61 15.47
C THR A 400 -7.69 -0.51 15.96
N ASN A 401 -6.39 -0.22 16.06
CA ASN A 401 -5.42 -1.12 16.65
C ASN A 401 -5.32 -0.99 18.19
N LYS A 402 -6.23 -0.27 18.85
CA LYS A 402 -6.18 -0.09 20.30
C LYS A 402 -6.81 -1.28 21.03
N GLY A 403 -6.04 -1.93 21.87
CA GLY A 403 -6.58 -2.66 23.02
C GLY A 403 -6.40 -4.15 23.14
N ASN A 404 -5.72 -4.87 22.20
CA ASN A 404 -5.41 -6.31 22.34
C ASN A 404 -4.19 -6.74 21.55
N ASN A 405 -3.67 -7.94 21.81
CA ASN A 405 -2.47 -8.52 21.21
C ASN A 405 -2.56 -8.82 19.69
N ASN A 406 -3.72 -8.56 19.04
CA ASN A 406 -3.96 -8.77 17.61
C ASN A 406 -4.39 -7.44 16.95
N VAL A 407 -3.53 -6.48 17.04
CA VAL A 407 -3.76 -5.08 16.73
C VAL A 407 -4.16 -4.86 15.27
N ASP A 408 -3.47 -5.48 14.35
CA ASP A 408 -3.63 -5.36 12.90
C ASP A 408 -4.90 -6.03 12.36
N GLN A 409 -5.37 -7.11 12.97
CA GLN A 409 -6.61 -7.77 12.55
C GLN A 409 -7.83 -6.82 12.65
N ASN A 410 -7.79 -5.89 13.60
CA ASN A 410 -8.87 -4.94 13.84
C ASN A 410 -8.99 -3.85 12.76
N VAL A 411 -7.98 -3.68 11.92
CA VAL A 411 -7.99 -2.73 10.80
C VAL A 411 -8.15 -3.42 9.44
N ARG A 412 -8.04 -4.76 9.41
CA ARG A 412 -8.19 -5.61 8.21
C ARG A 412 -9.57 -6.27 8.11
N ILE A 413 -10.59 -5.56 8.55
CA ILE A 413 -11.98 -6.04 8.62
C ILE A 413 -12.66 -6.00 7.24
N PRO A 414 -13.71 -6.83 7.03
CA PRO A 414 -14.40 -6.91 5.74
C PRO A 414 -15.13 -5.63 5.36
N ILE A 415 -15.07 -5.28 4.09
CA ILE A 415 -15.95 -4.28 3.48
C ILE A 415 -17.37 -4.87 3.32
N GLN A 416 -18.41 -4.06 3.55
CA GLN A 416 -19.81 -4.46 3.42
C GLN A 416 -20.38 -3.98 2.09
N TRP A 417 -20.61 -4.90 1.19
CA TRP A 417 -21.10 -4.58 -0.16
C TRP A 417 -22.61 -4.27 -0.19
N GLY A 418 -23.39 -4.90 0.70
CA GLY A 418 -24.84 -4.71 0.77
C GLY A 418 -25.63 -5.46 -0.29
N ASP A 419 -25.02 -6.44 -0.92
CA ASP A 419 -25.64 -7.30 -1.91
C ASP A 419 -25.57 -8.75 -1.43
N PHE A 420 -26.75 -9.38 -1.23
CA PHE A 420 -26.83 -10.76 -0.80
C PHE A 420 -26.28 -11.77 -1.82
N ALA A 421 -26.11 -11.37 -3.08
CA ALA A 421 -25.50 -12.19 -4.11
C ALA A 421 -23.98 -12.26 -4.01
N ASN A 422 -23.37 -11.28 -3.31
CA ASN A 422 -21.95 -11.23 -3.03
C ASN A 422 -21.80 -11.23 -1.52
N LEU A 423 -21.59 -12.41 -0.94
CA LEU A 423 -21.43 -12.55 0.50
C LEU A 423 -20.25 -11.71 0.99
N ASP A 424 -20.51 -10.94 2.02
CA ASP A 424 -19.45 -10.23 2.74
C ASP A 424 -18.53 -11.26 3.40
N CYS A 425 -17.23 -11.00 3.38
CA CYS A 425 -16.26 -11.88 4.02
C CYS A 425 -16.48 -11.92 5.55
N SER A 426 -16.10 -13.02 6.19
CA SER A 426 -16.10 -13.12 7.64
C SER A 426 -14.97 -12.31 8.25
N VAL A 427 -15.20 -11.79 9.47
CA VAL A 427 -14.13 -11.21 10.28
C VAL A 427 -13.07 -12.28 10.61
N ILE A 428 -11.84 -11.83 10.78
CA ILE A 428 -10.74 -12.70 11.21
C ILE A 428 -10.98 -13.10 12.67
N ASN A 429 -10.77 -14.37 13.02
CA ASN A 429 -10.88 -14.83 14.40
C ASN A 429 -9.98 -13.99 15.33
N GLY A 430 -10.55 -13.52 16.45
CA GLY A 430 -9.85 -12.66 17.41
C GLY A 430 -10.01 -11.16 17.18
N VAL A 431 -10.70 -10.74 16.12
CA VAL A 431 -11.10 -9.33 15.95
C VAL A 431 -12.04 -8.93 17.07
N THR A 432 -11.66 -7.87 17.78
CA THR A 432 -12.45 -7.28 18.88
C THR A 432 -13.12 -5.98 18.48
N SER A 433 -12.73 -5.40 17.36
CA SER A 433 -13.42 -4.24 16.78
C SER A 433 -14.84 -4.65 16.39
N LYS A 434 -15.82 -3.95 16.98
CA LYS A 434 -17.18 -4.08 16.50
C LYS A 434 -17.20 -3.62 15.05
N LEU A 435 -17.86 -4.40 14.18
CA LEU A 435 -18.30 -3.88 12.90
C LEU A 435 -19.24 -2.72 13.22
N TYR A 436 -18.76 -1.50 13.06
CA TYR A 436 -19.63 -0.34 13.23
C TYR A 436 -20.60 -0.28 12.05
N PRO A 437 -21.88 0.00 12.29
CA PRO A 437 -22.81 0.21 11.21
C PRO A 437 -22.38 1.47 10.44
N TYR A 438 -21.85 1.28 9.27
CA TYR A 438 -21.72 2.31 8.25
C TYR A 438 -22.60 1.88 7.07
N PRO A 439 -23.10 2.82 6.25
CA PRO A 439 -23.87 2.46 5.06
C PRO A 439 -23.02 1.60 4.13
N THR A 440 -23.61 0.53 3.62
CA THR A 440 -22.97 -0.40 2.68
C THR A 440 -22.52 0.33 1.40
N VAL A 441 -21.64 -0.31 0.63
CA VAL A 441 -21.25 0.21 -0.70
C VAL A 441 -22.48 0.53 -1.54
N LYS A 442 -23.46 -0.39 -1.57
CA LYS A 442 -24.70 -0.21 -2.35
C LYS A 442 -25.50 1.02 -1.92
N GLU A 443 -25.72 1.19 -0.62
CA GLU A 443 -26.44 2.35 -0.09
C GLU A 443 -25.70 3.66 -0.37
N GLN A 444 -24.36 3.65 -0.28
CA GLN A 444 -23.56 4.84 -0.55
C GLN A 444 -23.49 5.21 -2.03
N LEU A 445 -23.55 4.25 -2.95
CA LEU A 445 -23.65 4.53 -4.38
C LEU A 445 -24.95 5.28 -4.73
N GLU A 446 -26.04 5.03 -3.99
CA GLU A 446 -27.33 5.68 -4.17
C GLU A 446 -27.41 7.07 -3.51
N ASP A 447 -26.54 7.37 -2.52
CA ASP A 447 -26.49 8.67 -1.84
C ASP A 447 -25.42 9.59 -2.44
N SER A 448 -25.83 10.59 -3.20
CA SER A 448 -24.93 11.57 -3.85
C SER A 448 -24.04 12.35 -2.86
N ASN A 449 -24.39 12.36 -1.56
CA ASN A 449 -23.63 13.03 -0.49
C ASN A 449 -22.77 12.07 0.34
N SER A 450 -22.76 10.78 0.01
CA SER A 450 -21.96 9.78 0.70
C SER A 450 -20.44 10.08 0.65
N ILE A 451 -19.69 9.42 1.53
CA ILE A 451 -18.21 9.43 1.47
C ILE A 451 -17.76 8.87 0.13
N LEU A 452 -18.34 7.74 -0.30
CA LEU A 452 -18.00 7.04 -1.53
C LEU A 452 -18.13 7.94 -2.76
N ASN A 453 -19.26 8.61 -2.92
CA ASN A 453 -19.46 9.53 -4.04
C ASN A 453 -18.55 10.76 -3.97
N TYR A 454 -18.13 11.17 -2.78
CA TYR A 454 -17.11 12.20 -2.62
C TYR A 454 -15.72 11.72 -3.10
N TYR A 455 -15.29 10.50 -2.71
CA TYR A 455 -14.06 9.88 -3.21
C TYR A 455 -14.04 9.83 -4.73
N LYS A 456 -15.13 9.35 -5.33
CA LYS A 456 -15.30 9.30 -6.78
C LYS A 456 -15.08 10.67 -7.43
N LYS A 457 -15.65 11.74 -6.88
CA LYS A 457 -15.48 13.11 -7.40
C LYS A 457 -14.02 13.58 -7.27
N VAL A 458 -13.36 13.32 -6.16
CA VAL A 458 -11.95 13.71 -5.94
C VAL A 458 -11.03 13.00 -6.92
N LEU A 459 -11.21 11.69 -7.08
CA LEU A 459 -10.38 10.89 -7.99
C LEU A 459 -10.64 11.24 -9.47
N LEU A 460 -11.90 11.54 -9.83
CA LEU A 460 -12.23 12.03 -11.16
C LEU A 460 -11.54 13.36 -11.44
N LEU A 461 -11.61 14.30 -10.51
CA LEU A 461 -10.93 15.59 -10.62
C LEU A 461 -9.42 15.41 -10.80
N ARG A 462 -8.80 14.55 -10.01
CA ARG A 462 -7.37 14.23 -10.11
C ARG A 462 -7.03 13.60 -11.46
N ASN A 463 -7.83 12.65 -11.95
CA ASN A 463 -7.61 11.97 -13.23
C ASN A 463 -7.74 12.91 -14.43
N GLN A 464 -8.57 13.94 -14.33
CA GLN A 464 -8.78 14.93 -15.39
C GLN A 464 -7.78 16.10 -15.37
N ASN A 465 -6.98 16.22 -14.29
CA ASN A 465 -6.02 17.31 -14.13
C ASN A 465 -4.64 16.72 -13.78
N PRO A 466 -3.87 16.27 -14.79
CA PRO A 466 -2.58 15.60 -14.58
C PRO A 466 -1.55 16.49 -13.87
N GLU A 467 -1.69 17.79 -13.92
CA GLU A 467 -0.85 18.75 -13.21
C GLU A 467 -0.96 18.67 -11.67
N ILE A 468 -1.97 17.98 -11.14
CA ILE A 468 -2.07 17.68 -9.70
C ILE A 468 -1.07 16.59 -9.31
N ALA A 469 -0.89 15.60 -10.17
CA ALA A 469 -0.01 14.46 -9.91
C ALA A 469 1.44 14.78 -10.29
#